data_a44c05388bdbf8ee3eb58ffb438a5ea0
#
_entry.id   a44c05388bdbf8ee3eb58ffb438a5ea0
#
_cell.length_a   1.000
_cell.length_b   1.000
_cell.length_c   1.000
_cell.angle_alpha   90.00
_cell.angle_beta   90.00
_cell.angle_gamma   90.00
#
_symmetry.space_group_name_H-M   'P 1'
#
loop_
_entity.id
_entity.type
_entity.pdbx_description
1 polymer ?
#
loop_
_entity_poly.entity_id
_entity_poly.type
_entity_poly.pdbx_seq_one_letter_code
_entity_poly.pdbx_strand_id
1 'polypeptide(L)'
;RTVMAALSLYHFSERVAMTSHIMEIADYYAIPVIEDAAEAMGSEYKGRPCGTLGAYGIFSFNGNKMITTSGGGALICPTEEMSKKALFYATQAREPYPYYQHECIGYNYRMSNICAGIGCGQMHVLREHIAHHRYLAMCYQEFLKGIPGISVHVNPDSEKSSNYWLSTILIDPAITGTDYEQVRQYLQLKGIESRPLWKPLHLQPLFQEVSCYVNGVSEKLFSEGLC
;
A
#
# COMPACT_ATOMS: atom_id res chain seq x y z
N ARG A 1 -12.51 21.86 13.53
CA ARG A 1 -12.70 20.58 12.78
C ARG A 1 -11.33 20.21 12.23
N THR A 2 -10.68 19.22 12.81
CA THR A 2 -9.43 18.68 12.31
C THR A 2 -9.79 17.83 11.10
N VAL A 3 -9.43 18.28 9.89
CA VAL A 3 -9.54 17.46 8.67
C VAL A 3 -8.30 16.59 8.68
N MET A 4 -8.45 15.29 8.91
CA MET A 4 -7.39 14.32 8.67
C MET A 4 -7.39 13.98 7.18
N ALA A 5 -6.33 14.32 6.48
CA ALA A 5 -6.07 13.81 5.15
C ALA A 5 -5.25 12.53 5.30
N ALA A 6 -5.86 11.37 5.10
CA ALA A 6 -5.14 10.12 4.95
C ALA A 6 -4.75 9.97 3.49
N LEU A 7 -3.45 9.89 3.20
CA LEU A 7 -2.94 9.60 1.88
C LEU A 7 -2.56 8.13 1.84
N SER A 8 -3.34 7.34 1.10
CA SER A 8 -2.95 5.98 0.75
C SER A 8 -1.99 6.05 -0.42
N LEU A 9 -0.70 5.81 -0.16
CA LEU A 9 0.32 5.66 -1.21
C LEU A 9 0.23 4.24 -1.78
N TYR A 10 -0.82 3.97 -2.55
CA TYR A 10 -0.86 2.77 -3.37
C TYR A 10 0.25 2.82 -4.42
N HIS A 11 1.01 1.72 -4.55
CA HIS A 11 2.20 1.62 -5.37
C HIS A 11 1.94 1.52 -6.87
N PHE A 12 1.15 2.40 -7.42
CA PHE A 12 1.27 2.72 -8.82
C PHE A 12 2.21 3.91 -8.94
N SER A 13 3.31 3.75 -9.63
CA SER A 13 4.47 4.62 -9.71
C SER A 13 4.19 6.10 -9.93
N GLU A 14 3.08 6.48 -10.51
CA GLU A 14 2.72 7.88 -10.74
C GLU A 14 2.31 8.62 -9.46
N ARG A 15 1.87 7.92 -8.42
CA ARG A 15 1.40 8.56 -7.18
C ARG A 15 2.53 8.94 -6.23
N VAL A 16 3.67 8.28 -6.28
CA VAL A 16 4.84 8.67 -5.48
C VAL A 16 5.36 10.04 -5.93
N ALA A 17 5.20 10.42 -7.21
CA ALA A 17 5.54 11.76 -7.70
C ALA A 17 4.75 12.89 -7.06
N MET A 18 3.53 12.62 -6.61
CA MET A 18 2.68 13.62 -5.97
C MET A 18 3.01 13.84 -4.49
N THR A 19 3.81 12.99 -3.86
CA THR A 19 4.09 13.08 -2.42
C THR A 19 4.70 14.43 -2.03
N SER A 20 5.68 14.95 -2.79
CA SER A 20 6.26 16.27 -2.49
C SER A 20 5.21 17.38 -2.59
N HIS A 21 4.39 17.40 -3.64
CA HIS A 21 3.36 18.42 -3.81
C HIS A 21 2.26 18.30 -2.75
N ILE A 22 1.89 17.08 -2.37
CA ILE A 22 0.92 16.87 -1.30
C ILE A 22 1.48 17.35 0.04
N MET A 23 2.74 17.05 0.34
CA MET A 23 3.40 17.53 1.55
C MET A 23 3.50 19.05 1.56
N GLU A 24 3.87 19.70 0.44
CA GLU A 24 3.87 21.17 0.31
C GLU A 24 2.49 21.78 0.60
N ILE A 25 1.43 21.19 0.05
CA ILE A 25 0.06 21.66 0.28
C ILE A 25 -0.34 21.41 1.74
N ALA A 26 -0.06 20.24 2.28
CA ALA A 26 -0.38 19.88 3.65
C ALA A 26 0.33 20.77 4.66
N ASP A 27 1.60 21.06 4.43
CA ASP A 27 2.41 21.96 5.25
C ASP A 27 1.89 23.41 5.19
N TYR A 28 1.51 23.89 4.00
CA TYR A 28 0.91 25.21 3.83
C TYR A 28 -0.39 25.38 4.64
N TYR A 29 -1.21 24.33 4.72
CA TYR A 29 -2.46 24.35 5.49
C TYR A 29 -2.33 23.79 6.91
N ALA A 30 -1.13 23.47 7.37
CA ALA A 30 -0.88 22.81 8.66
C ALA A 30 -1.72 21.53 8.88
N ILE A 31 -1.88 20.72 7.84
CA ILE A 31 -2.64 19.46 7.88
C ILE A 31 -1.64 18.29 8.04
N PRO A 32 -1.72 17.49 9.10
CA PRO A 32 -0.87 16.32 9.25
C PRO A 32 -1.24 15.26 8.19
N VAL A 33 -0.22 14.68 7.54
CA VAL A 33 -0.37 13.61 6.56
C VAL A 33 -0.12 12.27 7.24
N ILE A 34 -1.05 11.35 7.09
CA ILE A 34 -0.88 9.94 7.47
C ILE A 34 -0.58 9.16 6.19
N GLU A 35 0.57 8.50 6.15
CA GLU A 35 1.01 7.72 5.01
C GLU A 35 0.56 6.26 5.18
N ASP A 36 -0.35 5.80 4.34
CA ASP A 36 -0.68 4.39 4.23
C ASP A 36 0.35 3.69 3.34
N ALA A 37 1.38 3.15 3.97
CA ALA A 37 2.45 2.39 3.35
C ALA A 37 2.25 0.87 3.52
N ALA A 38 0.99 0.42 3.65
CA ALA A 38 0.65 -0.99 3.90
C ALA A 38 1.23 -1.96 2.86
N GLU A 39 1.53 -1.47 1.66
CA GLU A 39 2.07 -2.24 0.52
C GLU A 39 3.47 -1.77 0.12
N ALA A 40 4.03 -0.81 0.86
CA ALA A 40 5.22 -0.04 0.51
C ALA A 40 6.48 -0.44 1.24
N MET A 41 6.46 -1.50 2.02
CA MET A 41 7.64 -1.86 2.80
C MET A 41 8.85 -2.13 1.89
N GLY A 42 9.91 -1.32 2.07
CA GLY A 42 11.12 -1.35 1.27
C GLY A 42 11.06 -0.60 -0.05
N SER A 43 9.95 0.08 -0.35
CA SER A 43 9.89 1.09 -1.42
C SER A 43 10.46 2.41 -0.94
N GLU A 44 10.98 3.20 -1.88
CA GLU A 44 11.58 4.50 -1.59
C GLU A 44 11.10 5.58 -2.55
N TYR A 45 11.04 6.80 -2.04
CA TYR A 45 10.83 8.02 -2.81
C TYR A 45 11.94 9.01 -2.53
N LYS A 46 12.68 9.42 -3.57
CA LYS A 46 13.85 10.31 -3.46
C LYS A 46 14.85 9.84 -2.39
N GLY A 47 15.07 8.51 -2.33
CA GLY A 47 15.99 7.89 -1.38
C GLY A 47 15.49 7.85 0.08
N ARG A 48 14.23 8.22 0.33
CA ARG A 48 13.60 8.10 1.65
C ARG A 48 12.63 6.91 1.65
N PRO A 49 12.67 6.04 2.68
CA PRO A 49 11.74 4.92 2.79
C PRO A 49 10.28 5.41 2.86
N CYS A 50 9.40 4.79 2.07
CA CYS A 50 7.96 4.96 2.22
C CYS A 50 7.52 4.54 3.63
N GLY A 51 6.49 5.19 4.18
CA GLY A 51 6.09 5.07 5.58
C GLY A 51 6.84 6.02 6.53
N THR A 52 7.78 6.84 5.98
CA THR A 52 8.53 7.85 6.76
C THR A 52 8.41 9.27 6.19
N LEU A 53 7.54 9.47 5.21
CA LEU A 53 7.38 10.72 4.50
C LEU A 53 6.38 11.65 5.18
N GLY A 54 5.30 11.08 5.73
CA GLY A 54 4.25 11.79 6.46
C GLY A 54 4.53 11.97 7.95
N ALA A 55 3.53 12.50 8.67
CA ALA A 55 3.55 12.63 10.13
C ALA A 55 3.48 11.24 10.82
N TYR A 56 2.75 10.32 10.21
CA TYR A 56 2.68 8.92 10.62
C TYR A 56 2.76 8.03 9.39
N GLY A 57 3.35 6.84 9.53
CA GLY A 57 3.38 5.82 8.49
C GLY A 57 2.79 4.50 8.99
N ILE A 58 2.02 3.84 8.12
CA ILE A 58 1.34 2.58 8.46
C ILE A 58 1.88 1.47 7.58
N PHE A 59 2.33 0.36 8.19
CA PHE A 59 2.67 -0.87 7.50
C PHE A 59 1.69 -1.99 7.85
N SER A 60 1.44 -2.87 6.89
CA SER A 60 0.63 -4.07 7.09
C SER A 60 1.50 -5.33 7.02
N PHE A 61 1.23 -6.27 7.93
CA PHE A 61 1.84 -7.61 7.95
C PHE A 61 0.79 -8.70 7.72
N ASN A 62 -0.26 -8.38 6.96
CA ASN A 62 -1.25 -9.36 6.56
C ASN A 62 -0.62 -10.49 5.72
N GLY A 63 -1.32 -11.62 5.56
CA GLY A 63 -0.80 -12.85 4.96
C GLY A 63 -0.16 -12.70 3.58
N ASN A 64 -0.63 -11.74 2.79
CA ASN A 64 -0.20 -11.50 1.41
C ASN A 64 0.81 -10.34 1.24
N LYS A 65 1.30 -9.74 2.31
CA LYS A 65 2.22 -8.59 2.23
C LYS A 65 3.67 -9.03 2.01
N MET A 66 4.56 -8.08 1.72
CA MET A 66 5.98 -8.32 1.45
C MET A 66 6.66 -9.17 2.53
N ILE A 67 6.28 -8.92 3.79
CA ILE A 67 6.51 -9.82 4.95
C ILE A 67 5.19 -9.97 5.70
N THR A 68 5.03 -11.11 6.37
CA THR A 68 3.78 -11.40 7.06
C THR A 68 3.98 -11.87 8.49
N THR A 69 3.03 -11.52 9.33
CA THR A 69 2.85 -12.09 10.68
C THR A 69 1.46 -12.74 10.82
N SER A 70 0.89 -13.18 9.69
CA SER A 70 -0.50 -13.62 9.54
C SER A 70 -1.52 -12.48 9.65
N GLY A 71 -1.30 -11.50 10.46
CA GLY A 71 -2.09 -10.30 10.67
C GLY A 71 -1.31 -9.27 11.48
N GLY A 72 -1.89 -8.10 11.66
CA GLY A 72 -1.26 -6.97 12.35
C GLY A 72 -0.53 -6.03 11.41
N GLY A 73 0.23 -5.11 11.98
CA GLY A 73 0.95 -4.07 11.28
C GLY A 73 1.85 -3.28 12.21
N ALA A 74 2.44 -2.21 11.70
CA ALA A 74 3.24 -1.28 12.47
C ALA A 74 2.84 0.15 12.17
N LEU A 75 2.89 1.01 13.19
CA LEU A 75 2.74 2.44 13.09
C LEU A 75 4.10 3.10 13.35
N ILE A 76 4.59 3.83 12.37
CA ILE A 76 5.76 4.69 12.52
C ILE A 76 5.29 6.02 13.08
N CYS A 77 5.88 6.43 14.19
CA CYS A 77 5.57 7.67 14.88
C CYS A 77 6.76 8.64 14.82
N PRO A 78 6.53 9.94 14.71
CA PRO A 78 7.62 10.92 14.61
C PRO A 78 8.40 11.11 15.91
N THR A 79 7.78 10.81 17.07
CA THR A 79 8.41 10.95 18.39
C THR A 79 8.09 9.77 19.30
N GLU A 80 8.94 9.53 20.29
CA GLU A 80 8.70 8.51 21.30
C GLU A 80 7.42 8.78 22.12
N GLU A 81 7.11 10.03 22.41
CA GLU A 81 5.89 10.42 23.10
C GLU A 81 4.64 9.99 22.32
N MET A 82 4.60 10.27 21.01
CA MET A 82 3.49 9.86 20.14
C MET A 82 3.39 8.34 20.02
N SER A 83 4.53 7.64 19.96
CA SER A 83 4.56 6.18 19.98
C SER A 83 3.99 5.61 21.29
N LYS A 84 4.39 6.16 22.44
CA LYS A 84 3.83 5.76 23.76
C LYS A 84 2.33 6.00 23.83
N LYS A 85 1.87 7.15 23.31
CA LYS A 85 0.44 7.49 23.27
C LYS A 85 -0.35 6.54 22.37
N ALA A 86 0.17 6.21 21.18
CA ALA A 86 -0.44 5.24 20.29
C ALA A 86 -0.51 3.84 20.94
N LEU A 87 0.59 3.42 21.59
CA LEU A 87 0.64 2.15 22.31
C LEU A 87 -0.37 2.12 23.47
N PHE A 88 -0.52 3.21 24.22
CA PHE A 88 -1.51 3.33 25.28
C PHE A 88 -2.93 3.06 24.76
N TYR A 89 -3.32 3.71 23.67
CA TYR A 89 -4.63 3.45 23.05
C TYR A 89 -4.77 2.06 22.47
N ALA A 90 -3.72 1.51 21.87
CA ALA A 90 -3.71 0.16 21.31
C ALA A 90 -3.70 -0.94 22.37
N THR A 91 -3.45 -0.60 23.63
CA THR A 91 -3.48 -1.49 24.81
C THR A 91 -4.62 -1.13 25.77
N GLN A 92 -5.79 -0.82 25.21
CA GLN A 92 -7.05 -0.58 25.92
C GLN A 92 -7.09 0.75 26.70
N ALA A 93 -6.15 1.68 26.52
CA ALA A 93 -6.01 2.90 27.31
C ALA A 93 -6.08 2.60 28.82
N ARG A 94 -5.37 1.55 29.23
CA ARG A 94 -5.32 1.12 30.63
C ARG A 94 -4.37 2.01 31.43
N GLU A 95 -4.88 2.59 32.51
CA GLU A 95 -4.10 3.38 33.44
C GLU A 95 -3.13 2.51 34.29
N PRO A 96 -2.00 3.07 34.74
CA PRO A 96 -0.93 2.32 35.43
C PRO A 96 -1.26 2.03 36.91
N TYR A 97 -2.45 1.50 37.17
CA TYR A 97 -2.87 1.06 38.50
C TYR A 97 -2.78 -0.46 38.64
N PRO A 98 -2.70 -0.99 39.87
CA PRO A 98 -2.73 -2.46 40.07
C PRO A 98 -4.06 -3.11 39.76
N TYR A 99 -5.10 -2.32 39.58
CA TYR A 99 -6.44 -2.71 39.14
C TYR A 99 -6.77 -2.09 37.77
N TYR A 100 -7.81 -2.58 37.09
CA TYR A 100 -8.23 -2.05 35.80
C TYR A 100 -8.95 -0.71 35.99
N GLN A 101 -8.38 0.34 35.43
CA GLN A 101 -9.00 1.67 35.36
C GLN A 101 -8.75 2.26 33.96
N HIS A 102 -9.77 2.89 33.42
CA HIS A 102 -9.76 3.50 32.08
C HIS A 102 -10.39 4.88 32.19
N GLU A 103 -9.66 5.93 31.85
CA GLU A 103 -10.16 7.31 31.83
C GLU A 103 -10.62 7.71 30.43
N CYS A 104 -10.22 6.95 29.41
CA CYS A 104 -10.65 7.12 28.04
C CYS A 104 -10.81 5.77 27.33
N ILE A 105 -11.47 5.79 26.15
CA ILE A 105 -11.67 4.60 25.34
C ILE A 105 -10.36 4.23 24.64
N GLY A 106 -9.98 2.96 24.73
CA GLY A 106 -8.88 2.35 23.98
C GLY A 106 -9.32 1.06 23.33
N TYR A 107 -8.38 0.43 22.61
CA TYR A 107 -8.63 -0.73 21.77
C TYR A 107 -7.61 -1.83 22.05
N ASN A 108 -7.95 -3.07 21.75
CA ASN A 108 -7.04 -4.20 21.82
C ASN A 108 -6.42 -4.44 20.44
N TYR A 109 -5.49 -3.57 20.03
CA TYR A 109 -4.85 -3.59 18.71
C TYR A 109 -3.38 -3.99 18.76
N ARG A 110 -2.83 -4.25 19.95
CA ARG A 110 -1.42 -4.65 20.04
C ARG A 110 -1.22 -6.05 19.47
N MET A 111 -0.24 -6.17 18.57
CA MET A 111 0.23 -7.45 18.05
C MET A 111 0.69 -8.38 19.18
N SER A 112 0.37 -9.67 19.09
CA SER A 112 0.86 -10.67 20.04
C SER A 112 2.38 -10.87 19.89
N ASN A 113 3.04 -11.34 20.98
CA ASN A 113 4.47 -11.64 20.95
C ASN A 113 4.82 -12.74 19.94
N ILE A 114 3.90 -13.68 19.66
CA ILE A 114 4.08 -14.74 18.66
C ILE A 114 4.16 -14.11 17.27
N CYS A 115 3.18 -13.28 16.92
CA CYS A 115 3.18 -12.57 15.64
C CYS A 115 4.39 -11.64 15.50
N ALA A 116 4.75 -10.92 16.57
CA ALA A 116 5.93 -10.06 16.58
C ALA A 116 7.22 -10.84 16.37
N GLY A 117 7.36 -12.02 16.99
CA GLY A 117 8.49 -12.91 16.79
C GLY A 117 8.61 -13.41 15.34
N ILE A 118 7.49 -13.77 14.71
CA ILE A 118 7.45 -14.10 13.27
C ILE A 118 7.94 -12.90 12.45
N GLY A 119 7.44 -11.69 12.75
CA GLY A 119 7.83 -10.45 12.08
C GLY A 119 9.33 -10.18 12.18
N CYS A 120 9.94 -10.39 13.36
CA CYS A 120 11.39 -10.28 13.53
C CYS A 120 12.15 -11.24 12.61
N GLY A 121 11.69 -12.49 12.50
CA GLY A 121 12.27 -13.47 11.57
C GLY A 121 12.12 -13.05 10.09
N GLN A 122 10.93 -12.59 9.72
CA GLN A 122 10.64 -12.11 8.35
C GLN A 122 11.49 -10.88 7.97
N MET A 123 11.77 -9.98 8.90
CA MET A 123 12.63 -8.81 8.65
C MET A 123 14.05 -9.19 8.21
N HIS A 124 14.59 -10.34 8.63
CA HIS A 124 15.92 -10.79 8.21
C HIS A 124 15.99 -11.10 6.71
N VAL A 125 14.88 -11.54 6.10
CA VAL A 125 14.80 -11.92 4.67
C VAL A 125 14.10 -10.86 3.81
N LEU A 126 13.70 -9.73 4.38
CA LEU A 126 12.98 -8.68 3.66
C LEU A 126 13.70 -8.21 2.38
N ARG A 127 15.02 -8.00 2.45
CA ARG A 127 15.81 -7.54 1.30
C ARG A 127 15.84 -8.56 0.17
N GLU A 128 15.89 -9.83 0.51
CA GLU A 128 15.85 -10.94 -0.45
C GLU A 128 14.48 -11.03 -1.12
N HIS A 129 13.39 -10.88 -0.36
CA HIS A 129 12.03 -10.83 -0.90
C HIS A 129 11.87 -9.66 -1.88
N ILE A 130 12.29 -8.44 -1.52
CA ILE A 130 12.23 -7.28 -2.40
C ILE A 130 13.03 -7.53 -3.69
N ALA A 131 14.25 -8.05 -3.57
CA ALA A 131 15.09 -8.35 -4.72
C ALA A 131 14.42 -9.40 -5.65
N HIS A 132 13.78 -10.41 -5.08
CA HIS A 132 13.04 -11.43 -5.82
C HIS A 132 11.82 -10.84 -6.56
N HIS A 133 11.01 -10.01 -5.88
CA HIS A 133 9.87 -9.35 -6.53
C HIS A 133 10.30 -8.41 -7.66
N ARG A 134 11.39 -7.67 -7.47
CA ARG A 134 11.98 -6.85 -8.54
C ARG A 134 12.45 -7.68 -9.73
N TYR A 135 13.07 -8.83 -9.46
CA TYR A 135 13.47 -9.78 -10.49
C TYR A 135 12.25 -10.31 -11.27
N LEU A 136 11.17 -10.72 -10.58
CA LEU A 136 9.94 -11.16 -11.23
C LEU A 136 9.34 -10.05 -12.12
N ALA A 137 9.30 -8.81 -11.63
CA ALA A 137 8.82 -7.69 -12.43
C ALA A 137 9.65 -7.48 -13.71
N MET A 138 10.97 -7.61 -13.62
CA MET A 138 11.85 -7.59 -14.80
C MET A 138 11.55 -8.74 -15.77
N CYS A 139 11.30 -9.95 -15.28
CA CYS A 139 10.92 -11.09 -16.12
C CYS A 139 9.62 -10.80 -16.89
N TYR A 140 8.60 -10.27 -16.23
CA TYR A 140 7.35 -9.89 -16.90
C TYR A 140 7.58 -8.80 -17.95
N GLN A 141 8.43 -7.81 -17.69
CA GLN A 141 8.78 -6.78 -18.67
C GLN A 141 9.40 -7.39 -19.92
N GLU A 142 10.35 -8.30 -19.79
CA GLU A 142 10.99 -8.95 -20.94
C GLU A 142 10.04 -9.90 -21.67
N PHE A 143 9.23 -10.70 -20.97
CA PHE A 143 8.31 -11.65 -21.61
C PHE A 143 7.17 -10.97 -22.36
N LEU A 144 6.71 -9.82 -21.89
CA LEU A 144 5.60 -9.10 -22.50
C LEU A 144 6.04 -7.96 -23.42
N LYS A 145 7.35 -7.76 -23.55
CA LYS A 145 7.94 -6.72 -24.39
C LYS A 145 7.54 -6.86 -25.86
N GLY A 146 7.04 -5.78 -26.41
CA GLY A 146 6.67 -5.73 -27.82
C GLY A 146 5.34 -6.39 -28.17
N ILE A 147 4.57 -6.89 -27.21
CA ILE A 147 3.20 -7.35 -27.44
C ILE A 147 2.30 -6.12 -27.56
N PRO A 148 1.69 -5.87 -28.73
CA PRO A 148 0.83 -4.71 -28.93
C PRO A 148 -0.36 -4.74 -27.97
N GLY A 149 -0.67 -3.59 -27.36
CA GLY A 149 -1.80 -3.46 -26.43
C GLY A 149 -1.57 -3.99 -25.02
N ILE A 150 -0.35 -4.51 -24.72
CA ILE A 150 0.03 -4.88 -23.35
C ILE A 150 1.14 -3.95 -22.87
N SER A 151 0.95 -3.36 -21.68
CA SER A 151 1.98 -2.60 -20.99
C SER A 151 2.21 -3.16 -19.59
N VAL A 152 3.47 -3.26 -19.21
CA VAL A 152 3.86 -3.70 -17.85
C VAL A 152 4.20 -2.47 -17.04
N HIS A 153 3.71 -2.44 -15.80
CA HIS A 153 4.01 -1.35 -14.91
C HIS A 153 5.49 -1.32 -14.52
N VAL A 154 6.10 -0.15 -14.63
CA VAL A 154 7.50 0.09 -14.27
C VAL A 154 7.64 1.37 -13.45
N ASN A 155 8.73 1.53 -12.72
CA ASN A 155 9.04 2.83 -12.11
C ASN A 155 9.17 3.90 -13.20
N PRO A 156 8.49 5.04 -13.09
CA PRO A 156 8.50 6.06 -14.15
C PRO A 156 9.85 6.80 -14.25
N ASP A 157 10.61 6.84 -13.16
CA ASP A 157 11.88 7.55 -13.05
C ASP A 157 12.77 6.98 -11.94
N SER A 158 13.97 7.50 -11.79
CA SER A 158 14.96 7.08 -10.79
C SER A 158 14.68 7.60 -9.38
N GLU A 159 13.73 8.53 -9.19
CA GLU A 159 13.37 9.04 -7.87
C GLU A 159 12.49 8.05 -7.09
N LYS A 160 11.94 7.06 -7.79
CA LYS A 160 11.02 6.06 -7.26
C LYS A 160 11.64 4.68 -7.35
N SER A 161 11.62 3.97 -6.24
CA SER A 161 12.13 2.61 -6.13
C SER A 161 11.04 1.74 -5.52
N SER A 162 10.23 1.07 -6.36
CA SER A 162 9.17 0.16 -5.92
C SER A 162 9.76 -1.14 -5.38
N ASN A 163 9.08 -1.71 -4.39
CA ASN A 163 9.31 -3.08 -3.96
C ASN A 163 8.71 -4.12 -4.93
N TYR A 164 7.85 -3.68 -5.86
CA TYR A 164 7.08 -4.54 -6.78
C TYR A 164 6.33 -5.66 -6.04
N TRP A 165 5.65 -5.31 -4.94
CA TRP A 165 4.82 -6.26 -4.19
C TRP A 165 3.90 -7.08 -5.11
N LEU A 166 3.34 -6.46 -6.15
CA LEU A 166 2.65 -7.12 -7.25
C LEU A 166 3.26 -6.70 -8.58
N SER A 167 3.32 -7.64 -9.54
CA SER A 167 3.59 -7.33 -10.93
C SER A 167 2.26 -7.05 -11.63
N THR A 168 2.15 -5.89 -12.28
CA THR A 168 0.89 -5.45 -12.86
C THR A 168 1.04 -5.15 -14.35
N ILE A 169 -0.01 -5.47 -15.09
CA ILE A 169 -0.11 -5.21 -16.53
C ILE A 169 -1.40 -4.45 -16.85
N LEU A 170 -1.38 -3.68 -17.93
CA LEU A 170 -2.57 -3.13 -18.55
C LEU A 170 -2.78 -3.80 -19.90
N ILE A 171 -4.01 -4.14 -20.22
CA ILE A 171 -4.43 -4.79 -21.45
C ILE A 171 -5.41 -3.86 -22.15
N ASP A 172 -5.02 -3.32 -23.29
CA ASP A 172 -5.88 -2.48 -24.12
C ASP A 172 -6.75 -3.39 -25.03
N PRO A 173 -8.06 -3.54 -24.77
CA PRO A 173 -8.90 -4.45 -25.51
C PRO A 173 -9.11 -4.03 -26.96
N ALA A 174 -8.95 -2.75 -27.29
CA ALA A 174 -9.07 -2.27 -28.66
C ALA A 174 -7.90 -2.73 -29.55
N ILE A 175 -6.75 -3.01 -28.97
CA ILE A 175 -5.56 -3.47 -29.70
C ILE A 175 -5.41 -4.99 -29.62
N THR A 176 -5.60 -5.56 -28.41
CA THR A 176 -5.38 -7.00 -28.17
C THR A 176 -6.55 -7.88 -28.65
N GLY A 177 -7.75 -7.31 -28.78
CA GLY A 177 -8.99 -8.07 -29.02
C GLY A 177 -9.44 -8.94 -27.83
N THR A 178 -8.80 -8.78 -26.66
CA THR A 178 -9.15 -9.45 -25.40
C THR A 178 -9.08 -8.45 -24.24
N ASP A 179 -9.79 -8.72 -23.16
CA ASP A 179 -9.77 -7.89 -21.95
C ASP A 179 -9.08 -8.62 -20.78
N TYR A 180 -8.86 -7.87 -19.68
CA TYR A 180 -8.22 -8.42 -18.48
C TYR A 180 -9.00 -9.57 -17.86
N GLU A 181 -10.35 -9.58 -17.97
CA GLU A 181 -11.18 -10.62 -17.37
C GLU A 181 -11.06 -11.96 -18.14
N GLN A 182 -11.02 -11.91 -19.46
CA GLN A 182 -10.77 -13.10 -20.28
C GLN A 182 -9.39 -13.71 -20.00
N VAL A 183 -8.36 -12.86 -19.85
CA VAL A 183 -7.02 -13.30 -19.46
C VAL A 183 -7.03 -13.89 -18.06
N ARG A 184 -7.68 -13.23 -17.09
CA ARG A 184 -7.81 -13.73 -15.72
C ARG A 184 -8.48 -15.09 -15.66
N GLN A 185 -9.58 -15.28 -16.39
CA GLN A 185 -10.29 -16.57 -16.47
C GLN A 185 -9.41 -17.67 -17.09
N TYR A 186 -8.66 -17.34 -18.14
CA TYR A 186 -7.73 -18.28 -18.74
C TYR A 186 -6.61 -18.70 -17.77
N LEU A 187 -6.02 -17.74 -17.06
CA LEU A 187 -5.02 -18.02 -16.03
C LEU A 187 -5.59 -18.91 -14.91
N GLN A 188 -6.82 -18.63 -14.46
CA GLN A 188 -7.51 -19.44 -13.46
C GLN A 188 -7.70 -20.90 -13.92
N LEU A 189 -8.04 -21.15 -15.20
CA LEU A 189 -8.13 -22.50 -15.78
C LEU A 189 -6.77 -23.22 -15.78
N LYS A 190 -5.66 -22.47 -15.74
CA LYS A 190 -4.30 -23.01 -15.62
C LYS A 190 -3.81 -23.12 -14.17
N GLY A 191 -4.65 -22.83 -13.19
CA GLY A 191 -4.29 -22.85 -11.77
C GLY A 191 -3.43 -21.66 -11.34
N ILE A 192 -3.42 -20.57 -12.12
CA ILE A 192 -2.69 -19.33 -11.81
C ILE A 192 -3.69 -18.31 -11.27
N GLU A 193 -3.46 -17.86 -10.04
CA GLU A 193 -4.25 -16.80 -9.44
C GLU A 193 -3.83 -15.44 -10.03
N SER A 194 -4.81 -14.65 -10.41
CA SER A 194 -4.64 -13.26 -10.82
C SER A 194 -5.90 -12.46 -10.44
N ARG A 195 -5.76 -11.15 -10.32
CA ARG A 195 -6.84 -10.27 -9.87
C ARG A 195 -6.88 -9.00 -10.71
N PRO A 196 -8.08 -8.42 -10.93
CA PRO A 196 -8.16 -7.08 -11.47
C PRO A 196 -7.53 -6.09 -10.49
N LEU A 197 -7.06 -4.97 -11.00
CA LEU A 197 -6.62 -3.88 -10.13
C LEU A 197 -7.79 -3.36 -9.28
N TRP A 198 -7.48 -2.58 -8.23
CA TRP A 198 -8.49 -2.15 -7.27
C TRP A 198 -9.56 -1.27 -7.89
N LYS A 199 -10.81 -1.64 -7.65
CA LYS A 199 -11.95 -0.81 -8.01
C LYS A 199 -11.87 0.52 -7.25
N PRO A 200 -11.87 1.68 -7.95
CA PRO A 200 -11.81 2.99 -7.32
C PRO A 200 -12.92 3.23 -6.30
N LEU A 201 -12.61 3.95 -5.22
CA LEU A 201 -13.56 4.19 -4.13
C LEU A 201 -14.85 4.86 -4.60
N HIS A 202 -14.75 5.85 -5.50
CA HIS A 202 -15.93 6.55 -6.04
C HIS A 202 -16.82 5.67 -6.92
N LEU A 203 -16.32 4.50 -7.37
CA LEU A 203 -17.12 3.48 -8.07
C LEU A 203 -17.70 2.43 -7.12
N GLN A 204 -17.34 2.44 -5.84
CA GLN A 204 -17.93 1.54 -4.86
C GLN A 204 -19.36 1.97 -4.54
N PRO A 205 -20.33 1.04 -4.42
CA PRO A 205 -21.73 1.39 -4.13
C PRO A 205 -21.89 2.25 -2.88
N LEU A 206 -21.04 2.06 -1.87
CA LEU A 206 -21.06 2.81 -0.61
C LEU A 206 -20.74 4.30 -0.79
N PHE A 207 -20.00 4.69 -1.84
CA PHE A 207 -19.49 6.06 -2.03
C PHE A 207 -20.07 6.78 -3.24
N GLN A 208 -21.14 6.25 -3.87
CA GLN A 208 -21.77 6.83 -5.06
C GLN A 208 -22.33 8.24 -4.82
N GLU A 209 -22.79 8.52 -3.59
CA GLU A 209 -23.36 9.82 -3.18
C GLU A 209 -22.29 10.81 -2.67
N VAL A 210 -21.01 10.40 -2.62
CA VAL A 210 -19.94 11.22 -2.08
C VAL A 210 -19.26 12.03 -3.18
N SER A 211 -19.06 13.33 -2.95
CA SER A 211 -18.31 14.19 -3.86
C SER A 211 -16.90 13.66 -4.09
N CYS A 212 -16.48 13.58 -5.34
CA CYS A 212 -15.15 13.11 -5.71
C CYS A 212 -14.48 14.04 -6.72
N TYR A 213 -13.14 14.03 -6.72
CA TYR A 213 -12.31 14.73 -7.71
C TYR A 213 -11.52 13.67 -8.46
N VAL A 214 -11.88 13.42 -9.70
CA VAL A 214 -11.31 12.34 -10.52
C VAL A 214 -10.92 12.87 -11.91
N ASN A 215 -9.99 12.18 -12.55
CA ASN A 215 -9.51 12.50 -13.90
C ASN A 215 -9.56 11.30 -14.86
N GLY A 216 -10.24 10.20 -14.46
CA GLY A 216 -10.44 9.00 -15.28
C GLY A 216 -9.26 8.00 -15.24
N VAL A 217 -8.13 8.33 -14.61
CA VAL A 217 -6.95 7.45 -14.57
C VAL A 217 -7.23 6.18 -13.78
N SER A 218 -7.82 6.31 -12.59
CA SER A 218 -8.10 5.15 -11.73
C SER A 218 -9.14 4.22 -12.33
N GLU A 219 -10.13 4.76 -13.02
CA GLU A 219 -11.15 3.99 -13.75
C GLU A 219 -10.52 3.21 -14.91
N LYS A 220 -9.63 3.86 -15.67
CA LYS A 220 -8.90 3.21 -16.75
C LYS A 220 -8.01 2.08 -16.22
N LEU A 221 -7.23 2.33 -15.17
CA LEU A 221 -6.40 1.31 -14.53
C LEU A 221 -7.22 0.11 -14.05
N PHE A 222 -8.41 0.34 -13.50
CA PHE A 222 -9.30 -0.74 -13.07
C PHE A 222 -9.90 -1.51 -14.26
N SER A 223 -10.26 -0.82 -15.35
CA SER A 223 -10.89 -1.44 -16.52
C SER A 223 -9.93 -2.20 -17.44
N GLU A 224 -8.62 -1.95 -17.32
CA GLU A 224 -7.60 -2.55 -18.18
C GLU A 224 -6.58 -3.39 -17.40
N GLY A 225 -6.57 -3.28 -16.07
CA GLY A 225 -5.48 -3.76 -15.23
C GLY A 225 -5.67 -5.16 -14.65
N LEU A 226 -4.57 -5.92 -14.63
CA LEU A 226 -4.47 -7.24 -14.04
C LEU A 226 -3.16 -7.37 -13.24
N CYS A 227 -3.21 -8.04 -12.07
CA CYS A 227 -2.05 -8.33 -11.24
C CYS A 227 -2.06 -9.78 -10.73
#